data_cec7559347a56d02911417f8e11b6b4c
#
_entry.id   cec7559347a56d02911417f8e11b6b4c
#
_cell.length_a   1.000
_cell.length_b   1.000
_cell.length_c   1.000
_cell.angle_alpha   90.00
_cell.angle_beta   90.00
_cell.angle_gamma   90.00
#
_symmetry.space_group_name_H-M   'P 1'
#
loop_
_entity.id
_entity.type
_entity.pdbx_description
1 polymer ?
#
loop_
_entity_poly.entity_id
_entity_poly.type
_entity_poly.pdbx_seq_one_letter_code
_entity_poly.pdbx_strand_id
1 'polypeptide(L)'
;TLVLPTSNGSANQVLKTDGSGNLAWVDQVTVLDNTPAFSVHLSADQDVDHDTATKIVFNAEQFDSDSAYNTSDGLFTVPSGKGGKYKVSAQAAFDDIDSGSVEYAVIYPYVDGSQLSDYRQSGAVYGTVTGHIAGPSYSHIIQLNAGQTLAIYAYHTNGATLHLQHEWTFFSAFRLAGV
;
A
#
# COMPACT_ATOMS: atom_id res chain seq x y z
N THR A 1 -8.07 16.00 48.22
CA THR A 1 -7.24 14.89 48.73
C THR A 1 -7.03 13.93 47.59
N LEU A 2 -5.75 13.54 47.38
CA LEU A 2 -5.41 12.55 46.34
C LEU A 2 -5.68 11.15 46.91
N VAL A 3 -6.41 10.34 46.16
CA VAL A 3 -6.72 8.95 46.50
C VAL A 3 -5.89 8.02 45.62
N LEU A 4 -4.99 7.26 46.26
CA LEU A 4 -4.16 6.26 45.60
C LEU A 4 -4.93 4.94 45.41
N PRO A 5 -4.63 4.14 44.38
CA PRO A 5 -5.14 2.77 44.28
C PRO A 5 -4.72 1.93 45.47
N THR A 6 -5.56 1.01 45.89
CA THR A 6 -5.31 0.09 47.03
C THR A 6 -4.41 -1.09 46.68
N SER A 7 -4.17 -1.30 45.37
CA SER A 7 -3.29 -2.37 44.87
C SER A 7 -2.07 -1.81 44.14
N ASN A 8 -1.01 -2.60 44.12
CA ASN A 8 0.15 -2.30 43.27
C ASN A 8 -0.24 -2.55 41.80
N GLY A 9 0.22 -1.67 40.91
CA GLY A 9 0.05 -1.87 39.50
C GLY A 9 0.82 -3.08 38.97
N SER A 10 0.54 -3.46 37.74
CA SER A 10 1.28 -4.44 36.96
C SER A 10 2.38 -3.76 36.14
N ALA A 11 3.31 -4.57 35.56
CA ALA A 11 4.31 -4.05 34.64
C ALA A 11 3.63 -3.31 33.46
N ASN A 12 4.22 -2.20 33.05
CA ASN A 12 3.72 -1.32 31.98
C ASN A 12 2.42 -0.55 32.27
N GLN A 13 1.98 -0.50 33.52
CA GLN A 13 0.89 0.38 33.93
C GLN A 13 1.40 1.73 34.44
N VAL A 14 0.61 2.77 34.23
CA VAL A 14 0.83 4.13 34.73
C VAL A 14 -0.32 4.58 35.62
N LEU A 15 -0.04 5.48 36.58
CA LEU A 15 -1.09 6.10 37.36
C LEU A 15 -1.77 7.20 36.54
N LYS A 16 -3.07 7.07 36.37
CA LYS A 16 -3.90 8.06 35.68
C LYS A 16 -4.92 8.66 36.64
N THR A 17 -5.08 9.98 36.60
CA THR A 17 -6.13 10.67 37.34
C THR A 17 -7.45 10.70 36.55
N ASP A 18 -8.57 10.66 37.27
CA ASP A 18 -9.92 10.88 36.77
C ASP A 18 -10.33 12.37 36.75
N GLY A 19 -9.44 13.28 37.16
CA GLY A 19 -9.70 14.71 37.29
C GLY A 19 -10.43 15.09 38.59
N SER A 20 -10.91 14.13 39.38
CA SER A 20 -11.64 14.35 40.65
C SER A 20 -10.80 14.01 41.89
N GLY A 21 -9.52 13.70 41.67
CA GLY A 21 -8.57 13.38 42.74
C GLY A 21 -8.35 11.88 42.97
N ASN A 22 -8.99 11.00 42.22
CA ASN A 22 -8.69 9.58 42.28
C ASN A 22 -7.62 9.22 41.26
N LEU A 23 -6.77 8.27 41.62
CA LEU A 23 -5.77 7.64 40.75
C LEU A 23 -6.09 6.18 40.54
N ALA A 24 -5.90 5.71 39.33
CA ALA A 24 -6.03 4.30 38.95
C ALA A 24 -4.81 3.86 38.13
N TRP A 25 -4.42 2.60 38.28
CA TRP A 25 -3.47 1.97 37.37
C TRP A 25 -4.16 1.69 36.04
N VAL A 26 -3.62 2.23 34.97
CA VAL A 26 -4.09 1.98 33.59
C VAL A 26 -2.92 1.50 32.75
N ASP A 27 -3.20 0.65 31.80
CA ASP A 27 -2.20 0.21 30.84
C ASP A 27 -1.65 1.43 30.11
N GLN A 28 -0.33 1.51 29.99
CA GLN A 28 0.30 2.52 29.19
C GLN A 28 -0.18 2.33 27.74
N VAL A 29 -0.76 3.37 27.17
CA VAL A 29 -1.10 3.34 25.73
C VAL A 29 0.21 3.12 24.99
N THR A 30 0.38 1.94 24.42
CA THR A 30 1.47 1.67 23.51
C THR A 30 1.38 2.66 22.36
N VAL A 31 2.51 3.24 22.00
CA VAL A 31 2.59 4.11 20.82
C VAL A 31 1.90 3.40 19.68
N LEU A 32 0.86 4.03 19.14
CA LEU A 32 0.19 3.50 17.98
C LEU A 32 1.23 3.45 16.84
N ASP A 33 1.64 2.25 16.45
CA ASP A 33 2.60 2.10 15.39
C ASP A 33 1.88 2.02 14.03
N ASN A 34 2.54 2.55 13.00
CA ASN A 34 2.02 2.51 11.63
C ASN A 34 2.36 1.20 10.90
N THR A 35 2.59 0.13 11.65
CA THR A 35 2.87 -1.18 11.05
C THR A 35 1.58 -2.00 10.83
N PRO A 36 1.55 -2.83 9.79
CA PRO A 36 2.63 -3.07 8.82
C PRO A 36 2.90 -1.86 7.92
N ALA A 37 4.15 -1.72 7.54
CA ALA A 37 4.60 -0.75 6.55
C ALA A 37 5.64 -1.39 5.65
N PHE A 38 5.56 -1.16 4.34
CA PHE A 38 6.50 -1.69 3.37
C PHE A 38 6.75 -0.71 2.21
N SER A 39 7.88 -0.87 1.56
CA SER A 39 8.24 -0.22 0.30
C SER A 39 8.97 -1.21 -0.59
N VAL A 40 8.45 -1.40 -1.80
CA VAL A 40 8.94 -2.37 -2.77
C VAL A 40 9.02 -1.75 -4.16
N HIS A 41 9.87 -2.31 -5.01
CA HIS A 41 10.08 -1.86 -6.38
C HIS A 41 10.38 -3.05 -7.32
N LEU A 42 10.47 -2.79 -8.60
CA LEU A 42 10.95 -3.78 -9.57
C LEU A 42 12.50 -3.80 -9.55
N SER A 43 13.10 -4.99 -9.59
CA SER A 43 14.57 -5.13 -9.76
C SER A 43 15.00 -5.19 -11.24
N ALA A 44 14.06 -5.40 -12.14
CA ALA A 44 14.21 -5.42 -13.59
C ALA A 44 12.87 -5.05 -14.22
N ASP A 45 12.88 -4.66 -15.48
CA ASP A 45 11.68 -4.30 -16.23
C ASP A 45 10.71 -5.47 -16.33
N GLN A 46 9.41 -5.19 -16.30
CA GLN A 46 8.34 -6.17 -16.40
C GLN A 46 7.43 -5.88 -17.60
N ASP A 47 7.15 -6.91 -18.38
CA ASP A 47 6.25 -6.82 -19.53
C ASP A 47 4.79 -6.66 -19.07
N VAL A 48 4.05 -5.86 -19.82
CA VAL A 48 2.59 -5.72 -19.74
C VAL A 48 2.03 -5.83 -21.14
N ASP A 49 1.20 -6.85 -21.37
CA ASP A 49 0.61 -7.08 -22.68
C ASP A 49 -0.56 -6.13 -22.96
N HIS A 50 -0.73 -5.80 -24.23
CA HIS A 50 -1.85 -5.02 -24.72
C HIS A 50 -3.20 -5.61 -24.28
N ASP A 51 -4.10 -4.74 -23.85
CA ASP A 51 -5.48 -5.06 -23.43
C ASP A 51 -5.57 -6.15 -22.35
N THR A 52 -4.53 -6.26 -21.53
CA THR A 52 -4.43 -7.29 -20.49
C THR A 52 -4.08 -6.69 -19.13
N ALA A 53 -4.96 -6.92 -18.12
CA ALA A 53 -4.65 -6.53 -16.75
C ALA A 53 -3.55 -7.43 -16.19
N THR A 54 -2.35 -6.90 -16.03
CA THR A 54 -1.15 -7.63 -15.60
C THR A 54 -0.78 -7.23 -14.17
N LYS A 55 -0.66 -8.22 -13.28
CA LYS A 55 -0.17 -7.96 -11.92
C LYS A 55 1.29 -7.52 -11.94
N ILE A 56 1.60 -6.42 -11.25
CA ILE A 56 2.98 -5.97 -11.07
C ILE A 56 3.58 -6.78 -9.92
N VAL A 57 4.66 -7.53 -10.20
CA VAL A 57 5.39 -8.31 -9.20
C VAL A 57 6.61 -7.51 -8.73
N PHE A 58 6.41 -6.64 -7.75
CA PHE A 58 7.51 -5.87 -7.15
C PHE A 58 8.41 -6.83 -6.37
N ASN A 59 9.48 -7.26 -6.97
CA ASN A 59 10.33 -8.35 -6.53
C ASN A 59 11.56 -7.93 -5.72
N ALA A 60 11.66 -6.64 -5.39
CA ALA A 60 12.72 -6.09 -4.56
C ALA A 60 12.14 -5.24 -3.42
N GLU A 61 12.62 -5.47 -2.21
CA GLU A 61 12.22 -4.74 -1.01
C GLU A 61 13.23 -3.66 -0.67
N GLN A 62 12.73 -2.47 -0.32
CA GLN A 62 13.49 -1.50 0.44
C GLN A 62 13.35 -1.73 1.94
N PHE A 63 12.14 -2.02 2.39
CA PHE A 63 11.83 -2.51 3.73
C PHE A 63 10.43 -3.15 3.77
N ASP A 64 10.23 -4.06 4.73
CA ASP A 64 8.94 -4.62 5.15
C ASP A 64 8.98 -4.88 6.66
N SER A 65 8.19 -4.14 7.45
CA SER A 65 8.26 -4.18 8.92
C SER A 65 7.71 -5.46 9.54
N ASP A 66 6.79 -6.11 8.89
CA ASP A 66 6.03 -7.26 9.42
C ASP A 66 6.19 -8.52 8.56
N SER A 67 7.06 -8.49 7.55
CA SER A 67 7.20 -9.55 6.53
C SER A 67 5.85 -9.91 5.89
N ALA A 68 5.09 -8.87 5.59
CA ALA A 68 3.70 -8.97 5.12
C ALA A 68 3.57 -8.87 3.60
N TYR A 69 4.64 -8.48 2.90
CA TYR A 69 4.72 -8.44 1.45
C TYR A 69 5.52 -9.63 0.92
N ASN A 70 4.99 -10.30 -0.08
CA ASN A 70 5.67 -11.42 -0.72
C ASN A 70 6.21 -11.00 -2.10
N THR A 71 7.53 -10.87 -2.20
CA THR A 71 8.22 -10.45 -3.43
C THR A 71 8.14 -11.48 -4.57
N SER A 72 7.81 -12.74 -4.29
CA SER A 72 7.72 -13.77 -5.32
C SER A 72 6.39 -13.77 -6.08
N ASP A 73 5.32 -13.25 -5.47
CA ASP A 73 3.99 -13.20 -6.07
C ASP A 73 3.38 -11.79 -6.13
N GLY A 74 4.05 -10.80 -5.57
CA GLY A 74 3.61 -9.41 -5.60
C GLY A 74 2.39 -9.11 -4.73
N LEU A 75 2.18 -9.86 -3.63
CA LEU A 75 1.05 -9.71 -2.73
C LEU A 75 1.47 -9.15 -1.37
N PHE A 76 0.80 -8.11 -0.94
CA PHE A 76 0.75 -7.73 0.47
C PHE A 76 -0.41 -8.46 1.14
N THR A 77 -0.17 -9.10 2.29
CA THR A 77 -1.22 -9.74 3.10
C THR A 77 -1.32 -9.05 4.45
N VAL A 78 -2.51 -8.56 4.79
CA VAL A 78 -2.74 -7.87 6.07
C VAL A 78 -2.54 -8.84 7.24
N PRO A 79 -1.56 -8.63 8.14
CA PRO A 79 -1.33 -9.52 9.28
C PRO A 79 -2.51 -9.57 10.25
N SER A 80 -2.58 -10.67 11.02
CA SER A 80 -3.59 -10.83 12.08
C SER A 80 -3.53 -9.67 13.08
N GLY A 81 -4.68 -9.12 13.44
CA GLY A 81 -4.80 -7.98 14.35
C GLY A 81 -4.40 -6.62 13.75
N LYS A 82 -4.01 -6.57 12.48
CA LYS A 82 -3.58 -5.35 11.79
C LYS A 82 -4.61 -4.82 10.78
N GLY A 83 -5.86 -5.30 10.80
CA GLY A 83 -6.94 -4.69 10.01
C GLY A 83 -7.11 -3.20 10.33
N GLY A 84 -7.50 -2.39 9.34
CA GLY A 84 -7.66 -0.95 9.52
C GLY A 84 -7.54 -0.18 8.21
N LYS A 85 -7.32 1.12 8.32
CA LYS A 85 -7.09 1.98 7.16
C LYS A 85 -5.61 1.98 6.79
N TYR A 86 -5.36 1.88 5.50
CA TYR A 86 -4.01 1.87 4.92
C TYR A 86 -3.83 3.02 3.94
N LYS A 87 -2.76 3.77 4.09
CA LYS A 87 -2.28 4.65 3.03
C LYS A 87 -1.54 3.78 2.01
N VAL A 88 -2.02 3.80 0.79
CA VAL A 88 -1.47 3.05 -0.34
C VAL A 88 -0.94 4.03 -1.37
N SER A 89 0.26 3.81 -1.88
CA SER A 89 0.88 4.61 -2.93
C SER A 89 1.62 3.69 -3.90
N ALA A 90 1.36 3.86 -5.18
CA ALA A 90 2.04 3.12 -6.24
C ALA A 90 2.26 4.02 -7.46
N GLN A 91 3.28 3.73 -8.22
CA GLN A 91 3.57 4.32 -9.53
C GLN A 91 4.06 3.23 -10.46
N ALA A 92 3.63 3.27 -11.69
CA ALA A 92 4.17 2.46 -12.77
C ALA A 92 4.64 3.38 -13.89
N ALA A 93 5.85 3.17 -14.38
CA ALA A 93 6.40 3.94 -15.49
C ALA A 93 6.49 3.04 -16.72
N PHE A 94 5.65 3.29 -17.71
CA PHE A 94 5.68 2.58 -18.99
C PHE A 94 6.68 3.24 -19.93
N ASP A 95 7.53 2.44 -20.57
CA ASP A 95 8.39 2.87 -21.68
C ASP A 95 7.84 2.43 -23.03
N ASP A 96 8.55 2.83 -24.10
CA ASP A 96 8.23 2.49 -25.50
C ASP A 96 6.81 2.87 -25.97
N ILE A 97 6.28 3.94 -25.44
CA ILE A 97 5.02 4.51 -25.91
C ILE A 97 5.21 5.17 -27.31
N ASP A 98 6.02 4.54 -28.16
CA ASP A 98 6.58 5.23 -29.33
C ASP A 98 5.81 5.10 -30.62
N SER A 99 4.95 4.11 -30.79
CA SER A 99 4.52 3.81 -32.17
C SER A 99 3.04 3.60 -32.34
N GLY A 100 2.30 3.65 -31.31
CA GLY A 100 0.85 3.50 -31.35
C GLY A 100 0.16 4.63 -30.62
N SER A 101 -1.07 4.80 -30.84
CA SER A 101 -1.88 5.65 -30.01
C SER A 101 -2.02 4.97 -28.65
N VAL A 102 -1.24 5.35 -27.64
CA VAL A 102 -1.63 5.00 -26.27
C VAL A 102 -2.93 5.72 -25.99
N GLU A 103 -4.01 5.02 -26.16
CA GLU A 103 -5.31 5.57 -25.82
C GLU A 103 -5.45 5.63 -24.30
N TYR A 104 -4.79 4.69 -23.58
CA TYR A 104 -5.01 4.54 -22.15
C TYR A 104 -3.92 3.68 -21.50
N ALA A 105 -3.31 4.17 -20.40
CA ALA A 105 -2.45 3.42 -19.50
C ALA A 105 -2.81 3.74 -18.06
N VAL A 106 -2.92 2.73 -17.20
CA VAL A 106 -3.45 2.87 -15.85
C VAL A 106 -2.92 1.79 -14.91
N ILE A 107 -2.92 2.06 -13.62
CA ILE A 107 -2.74 1.06 -12.57
C ILE A 107 -3.97 0.97 -11.67
N TYR A 108 -4.24 -0.22 -11.15
CA TYR A 108 -5.39 -0.52 -10.29
C TYR A 108 -4.96 -1.26 -9.03
N PRO A 109 -5.51 -0.95 -7.86
CA PRO A 109 -5.44 -1.84 -6.71
C PRO A 109 -6.44 -2.99 -6.86
N TYR A 110 -5.98 -4.19 -6.50
CA TYR A 110 -6.81 -5.39 -6.36
C TYR A 110 -6.78 -5.85 -4.92
N VAL A 111 -7.95 -6.12 -4.35
CA VAL A 111 -8.11 -6.72 -3.03
C VAL A 111 -8.74 -8.10 -3.19
N ASP A 112 -8.10 -9.12 -2.62
CA ASP A 112 -8.52 -10.52 -2.72
C ASP A 112 -8.77 -10.96 -4.18
N GLY A 113 -7.92 -10.52 -5.09
CA GLY A 113 -7.98 -10.83 -6.52
C GLY A 113 -9.08 -10.09 -7.30
N SER A 114 -9.78 -9.15 -6.67
CA SER A 114 -10.81 -8.34 -7.31
C SER A 114 -10.41 -6.88 -7.39
N GLN A 115 -10.62 -6.25 -8.55
CA GLN A 115 -10.36 -4.83 -8.72
C GLN A 115 -11.23 -3.99 -7.79
N LEU A 116 -10.65 -3.01 -7.11
CA LEU A 116 -11.40 -2.03 -6.33
C LEU A 116 -12.08 -1.03 -7.28
N SER A 117 -13.36 -1.24 -7.54
CA SER A 117 -14.15 -0.43 -8.48
C SER A 117 -14.53 0.96 -7.93
N ASP A 118 -14.59 1.11 -6.62
CA ASP A 118 -15.04 2.35 -5.97
C ASP A 118 -13.94 3.40 -5.85
N TYR A 119 -12.69 3.02 -6.07
CA TYR A 119 -11.54 3.91 -6.00
C TYR A 119 -11.06 4.22 -7.41
N ARG A 120 -11.22 5.47 -7.77
CA ARG A 120 -10.91 5.96 -9.11
C ARG A 120 -9.46 5.64 -9.48
N GLN A 121 -9.32 5.23 -10.71
CA GLN A 121 -8.06 4.95 -11.36
C GLN A 121 -7.10 6.14 -11.21
N SER A 122 -5.88 5.87 -10.97
CA SER A 122 -4.83 6.87 -10.98
C SER A 122 -4.51 7.25 -12.42
N GLY A 123 -4.33 8.50 -12.63
CA GLY A 123 -3.98 9.22 -13.85
C GLY A 123 -3.78 8.38 -15.11
N ALA A 124 -4.81 8.33 -15.95
CA ALA A 124 -4.65 7.78 -17.28
C ALA A 124 -3.78 8.73 -18.11
N VAL A 125 -2.80 8.20 -18.81
CA VAL A 125 -2.09 8.93 -19.84
C VAL A 125 -2.84 8.75 -21.15
N TYR A 126 -3.26 9.85 -21.77
CA TYR A 126 -3.92 9.86 -23.06
C TYR A 126 -3.00 10.52 -24.09
N GLY A 127 -2.89 9.91 -25.26
CA GLY A 127 -2.23 10.51 -26.42
C GLY A 127 -0.90 9.89 -26.79
N THR A 128 -0.41 10.22 -27.99
CA THR A 128 0.91 9.85 -28.49
C THR A 128 1.97 10.66 -27.74
N VAL A 129 2.73 10.01 -26.90
CA VAL A 129 3.91 10.60 -26.24
C VAL A 129 5.12 9.88 -26.78
N THR A 130 5.73 10.43 -27.82
CA THR A 130 6.91 9.85 -28.47
C THR A 130 8.12 10.03 -27.55
N GLY A 131 8.77 8.93 -27.15
CA GLY A 131 10.04 8.95 -26.42
C GLY A 131 9.93 9.40 -24.96
N HIS A 132 8.77 9.28 -24.31
CA HIS A 132 8.57 9.66 -22.92
C HIS A 132 7.97 8.54 -22.08
N ILE A 133 8.38 8.49 -20.82
CA ILE A 133 7.83 7.60 -19.81
C ILE A 133 6.48 8.16 -19.35
N ALA A 134 5.42 7.34 -19.48
CA ALA A 134 4.13 7.67 -18.89
C ALA A 134 3.98 6.96 -17.55
N GLY A 135 3.74 7.73 -16.50
CA GLY A 135 3.68 7.21 -15.13
C GLY A 135 2.31 7.35 -14.48
N PRO A 136 1.33 6.45 -14.71
CA PRO A 136 0.15 6.42 -13.87
C PRO A 136 0.55 6.18 -12.42
N SER A 137 -0.08 6.93 -11.50
CA SER A 137 0.17 6.83 -10.08
C SER A 137 -1.12 6.63 -9.29
N TYR A 138 -1.06 5.90 -8.20
CA TYR A 138 -2.16 5.64 -7.27
C TYR A 138 -1.80 6.12 -5.87
N SER A 139 -2.70 6.84 -5.21
CA SER A 139 -2.45 7.35 -3.87
C SER A 139 -3.77 7.55 -3.11
N HIS A 140 -4.21 6.53 -2.38
CA HIS A 140 -5.47 6.55 -1.63
C HIS A 140 -5.34 5.94 -0.22
N ILE A 141 -6.37 6.17 0.59
CA ILE A 141 -6.57 5.48 1.86
C ILE A 141 -7.66 4.44 1.62
N ILE A 142 -7.36 3.18 1.87
CA ILE A 142 -8.30 2.07 1.73
C ILE A 142 -8.49 1.34 3.05
N GLN A 143 -9.68 0.77 3.26
CA GLN A 143 -9.96 -0.10 4.40
C GLN A 143 -9.58 -1.53 4.02
N LEU A 144 -8.73 -2.18 4.82
CA LEU A 144 -8.36 -3.58 4.67
C LEU A 144 -8.60 -4.33 5.98
N ASN A 145 -9.16 -5.52 5.88
CA ASN A 145 -9.33 -6.43 7.03
C ASN A 145 -8.13 -7.38 7.15
N ALA A 146 -7.89 -7.88 8.36
CA ALA A 146 -6.87 -8.91 8.56
C ALA A 146 -7.11 -10.11 7.64
N GLY A 147 -6.04 -10.60 7.01
CA GLY A 147 -6.06 -11.70 6.06
C GLY A 147 -6.36 -11.30 4.61
N GLN A 148 -6.85 -10.09 4.35
CA GLN A 148 -7.03 -9.62 2.98
C GLN A 148 -5.69 -9.38 2.28
N THR A 149 -5.67 -9.60 0.98
CA THR A 149 -4.52 -9.35 0.12
C THR A 149 -4.70 -8.09 -0.69
N LEU A 150 -3.59 -7.40 -0.99
CA LEU A 150 -3.55 -6.22 -1.85
C LEU A 150 -2.43 -6.40 -2.88
N ALA A 151 -2.75 -6.13 -4.15
CA ALA A 151 -1.80 -6.08 -5.26
C ALA A 151 -2.10 -4.88 -6.16
N ILE A 152 -1.12 -4.49 -6.95
CA ILE A 152 -1.27 -3.47 -8.00
C ILE A 152 -1.19 -4.16 -9.36
N TYR A 153 -2.13 -3.82 -10.23
CA TYR A 153 -2.17 -4.29 -11.61
C TYR A 153 -1.98 -3.11 -12.56
N ALA A 154 -1.29 -3.36 -13.65
CA ALA A 154 -1.10 -2.44 -14.77
C ALA A 154 -1.95 -2.87 -15.96
N TYR A 155 -2.39 -1.90 -16.76
CA TYR A 155 -3.15 -2.14 -17.99
C TYR A 155 -2.90 -1.00 -18.97
N HIS A 156 -2.85 -1.32 -20.26
CA HIS A 156 -2.76 -0.33 -21.34
C HIS A 156 -3.40 -0.82 -22.64
N THR A 157 -3.63 0.11 -23.58
CA THR A 157 -4.21 -0.15 -24.92
C THR A 157 -3.27 0.28 -26.05
N ASN A 158 -1.97 0.05 -25.92
CA ASN A 158 -0.96 0.53 -26.88
C ASN A 158 -0.86 -0.28 -28.20
N GLY A 159 -1.54 -1.41 -28.31
CA GLY A 159 -1.45 -2.28 -29.48
C GLY A 159 -0.26 -3.25 -29.51
N ALA A 160 0.74 -3.05 -28.65
CA ALA A 160 1.92 -3.91 -28.48
C ALA A 160 2.22 -4.07 -26.98
N THR A 161 3.07 -5.04 -26.60
CA THR A 161 3.60 -5.17 -25.25
C THR A 161 4.42 -3.94 -24.90
N LEU A 162 4.21 -3.37 -23.70
CA LEU A 162 5.02 -2.31 -23.10
C LEU A 162 5.83 -2.87 -21.92
N HIS A 163 6.87 -2.15 -21.54
CA HIS A 163 7.67 -2.50 -20.36
C HIS A 163 7.43 -1.51 -19.23
N LEU A 164 7.29 -2.02 -18.00
CA LEU A 164 7.37 -1.20 -16.80
C LEU A 164 8.84 -1.02 -16.42
N GLN A 165 9.31 0.21 -16.46
CA GLN A 165 10.69 0.54 -16.08
C GLN A 165 10.90 0.36 -14.58
N HIS A 166 11.88 -0.45 -14.21
CA HIS A 166 12.18 -0.78 -12.82
C HIS A 166 12.60 0.43 -11.98
N GLU A 167 13.31 1.39 -12.58
CA GLU A 167 13.82 2.58 -11.88
C GLU A 167 12.71 3.50 -11.35
N TRP A 168 11.53 3.48 -11.98
CA TRP A 168 10.43 4.42 -11.70
C TRP A 168 9.14 3.73 -11.27
N THR A 169 9.17 2.39 -11.10
CA THR A 169 8.01 1.59 -10.74
C THR A 169 8.14 1.06 -9.32
N PHE A 170 7.25 1.53 -8.44
CA PHE A 170 7.30 1.21 -7.01
C PHE A 170 5.91 1.09 -6.39
N PHE A 171 5.85 0.43 -5.23
CA PHE A 171 4.65 0.28 -4.43
C PHE A 171 5.01 0.37 -2.95
N SER A 172 4.19 1.07 -2.19
CA SER A 172 4.32 1.20 -0.74
C SER A 172 2.96 1.30 -0.07
N ALA A 173 2.88 0.78 1.13
CA ALA A 173 1.73 1.03 1.98
C ALA A 173 2.13 1.03 3.46
N PHE A 174 1.31 1.70 4.28
CA PHE A 174 1.42 1.64 5.73
C PHE A 174 0.05 1.81 6.38
N ARG A 175 -0.10 1.17 7.54
CA ARG A 175 -1.30 1.27 8.34
C ARG A 175 -1.37 2.63 9.02
N LEU A 176 -2.53 3.26 9.00
CA LEU A 176 -2.80 4.48 9.76
C LEU A 176 -3.09 4.11 11.21
N ALA A 177 -2.29 4.64 12.13
CA ALA A 177 -2.51 4.46 13.56
C ALA A 177 -3.67 5.32 14.06
N GLY A 178 -4.47 4.79 14.99
CA GLY A 178 -5.52 5.55 15.68
C GLY A 178 -6.80 5.81 14.87
N VAL A 179 -7.03 5.09 13.78
CA VAL A 179 -8.23 5.25 12.93
C VAL A 179 -8.91 3.91 12.65
#